data_3a5c5efa19f8568f8b6e106d3d6764da
#
_entry.id   3a5c5efa19f8568f8b6e106d3d6764da
#
_cell.length_a   1.000
_cell.length_b   1.000
_cell.length_c   1.000
_cell.angle_alpha   90.00
_cell.angle_beta   90.00
_cell.angle_gamma   90.00
#
_symmetry.space_group_name_H-M   'P 1'
#
loop_
_entity.id
_entity.type
_entity.pdbx_description
1 polymer ?
#
loop_
_entity_poly.entity_id
_entity_poly.type
_entity_poly.pdbx_seq_one_letter_code
_entity_poly.pdbx_strand_id
1 'polypeptide(L)'
;MQRTVSSRMELDLRGESDLVFSMAVAAESSLSSERMSFVIDGTAFEAQELVDRHGSRLHQFAAGPGSMLVEYSATVDGRADAAPADDLDPIIYLRPSRYCESDSLLPTARYEFAGLSGHDLLTAVTLWVWDRLSYVPGSSLVTDGASRTLMARRGVCRDYAHLVIALLRALDVPARMVAVYAPGLSPMDFHAVAEANIDGQWWVVDATRLAPRQSMLRISTGRDAADIAFLTNHRADLILNRLEVLAIVDELPTDDSQQLVQLG
;
A
#
# COMPACT_ATOMS: atom_id res chain seq x y z
N MET A 1 -13.00 5.60 -17.48
CA MET A 1 -12.10 6.13 -16.41
C MET A 1 -10.69 6.01 -16.91
N GLN A 2 -9.99 7.12 -17.05
CA GLN A 2 -8.56 7.15 -17.36
C GLN A 2 -7.82 7.73 -16.16
N ARG A 3 -6.71 7.10 -15.77
CA ARG A 3 -5.90 7.51 -14.63
C ARG A 3 -4.47 7.74 -15.08
N THR A 4 -3.91 8.88 -14.73
CA THR A 4 -2.51 9.22 -15.01
C THR A 4 -1.76 9.35 -13.69
N VAL A 5 -0.66 8.64 -13.57
CA VAL A 5 0.17 8.62 -12.36
C VAL A 5 1.62 8.92 -12.69
N SER A 6 2.32 9.54 -11.75
CA SER A 6 3.75 9.67 -11.80
C SER A 6 4.36 9.71 -10.40
N SER A 7 5.63 9.34 -10.33
CA SER A 7 6.43 9.53 -9.13
C SER A 7 7.86 9.87 -9.51
N ARG A 8 8.51 10.71 -8.67
CA ARG A 8 9.88 11.16 -8.82
C ARG A 8 10.57 11.09 -7.46
N MET A 9 11.72 10.43 -7.43
CA MET A 9 12.56 10.34 -6.23
C MET A 9 13.96 10.84 -6.51
N GLU A 10 14.50 11.62 -5.58
CA GLU A 10 15.91 12.03 -5.58
C GLU A 10 16.57 11.44 -4.34
N LEU A 11 17.64 10.68 -4.56
CA LEU A 11 18.32 9.88 -3.54
C LEU A 11 19.81 10.14 -3.58
N ASP A 12 20.48 10.10 -2.42
CA ASP A 12 21.94 10.01 -2.32
C ASP A 12 22.34 8.64 -1.80
N LEU A 13 23.00 7.85 -2.62
CA LEU A 13 23.59 6.57 -2.24
C LEU A 13 24.95 6.82 -1.55
N ARG A 14 25.13 6.28 -0.35
CA ARG A 14 26.35 6.49 0.46
C ARG A 14 27.41 5.41 0.26
N GLY A 15 27.11 4.37 -0.53
CA GLY A 15 28.03 3.27 -0.84
C GLY A 15 27.38 2.27 -1.77
N GLU A 16 28.04 1.13 -1.97
CA GLU A 16 27.50 0.01 -2.75
C GLU A 16 26.17 -0.46 -2.15
N SER A 17 25.10 -0.41 -2.94
CA SER A 17 23.75 -0.69 -2.52
C SER A 17 23.08 -1.68 -3.48
N ASP A 18 22.33 -2.65 -2.92
CA ASP A 18 21.35 -3.42 -3.68
C ASP A 18 19.99 -2.74 -3.48
N LEU A 19 19.39 -2.32 -4.57
CA LEU A 19 18.17 -1.51 -4.59
C LEU A 19 17.01 -2.30 -5.19
N VAL A 20 15.83 -2.19 -4.58
CA VAL A 20 14.57 -2.70 -5.11
C VAL A 20 13.53 -1.59 -5.03
N PHE A 21 12.95 -1.25 -6.18
CA PHE A 21 11.86 -0.28 -6.29
C PHE A 21 10.55 -0.98 -6.62
N SER A 22 9.49 -0.62 -5.91
CA SER A 22 8.12 -1.09 -6.13
C SER A 22 7.21 0.13 -6.24
N MET A 23 7.16 0.74 -7.43
CA MET A 23 6.43 1.98 -7.70
C MET A 23 5.65 1.96 -9.02
N ALA A 24 5.91 0.97 -9.88
CA ALA A 24 5.11 0.77 -11.08
C ALA A 24 3.70 0.27 -10.73
N VAL A 25 2.70 0.66 -11.51
CA VAL A 25 1.35 0.06 -11.38
C VAL A 25 1.43 -1.44 -11.64
N ALA A 26 0.58 -2.20 -10.96
CA ALA A 26 0.60 -3.66 -11.03
C ALA A 26 0.37 -4.18 -12.46
N ALA A 27 0.90 -5.36 -12.74
CA ALA A 27 1.01 -5.92 -14.10
C ALA A 27 -0.34 -6.16 -14.81
N GLU A 28 -1.43 -6.33 -14.05
CA GLU A 28 -2.78 -6.50 -14.59
C GLU A 28 -3.41 -5.21 -15.12
N SER A 29 -2.78 -4.06 -14.90
CA SER A 29 -3.29 -2.76 -15.34
C SER A 29 -3.23 -2.59 -16.86
N SER A 30 -4.29 -2.03 -17.45
CA SER A 30 -4.35 -1.75 -18.90
C SER A 30 -3.62 -0.44 -19.21
N LEU A 31 -2.34 -0.54 -19.53
CA LEU A 31 -1.46 0.60 -19.80
C LEU A 31 -1.65 1.13 -21.23
N SER A 32 -1.96 2.42 -21.38
CA SER A 32 -1.88 3.12 -22.68
C SER A 32 -0.54 3.82 -22.89
N SER A 33 0.16 4.17 -21.82
CA SER A 33 1.55 4.63 -21.85
C SER A 33 2.26 4.31 -20.55
N GLU A 34 3.57 4.06 -20.62
CA GLU A 34 4.41 3.85 -19.44
C GLU A 34 5.85 4.26 -19.70
N ARG A 35 6.48 4.81 -18.69
CA ARG A 35 7.91 5.10 -18.68
C ARG A 35 8.47 4.93 -17.28
N MET A 36 9.59 4.21 -17.17
CA MET A 36 10.42 4.08 -15.98
C MET A 36 11.86 4.48 -16.32
N SER A 37 12.52 5.24 -15.48
CA SER A 37 13.92 5.59 -15.66
C SER A 37 14.68 5.65 -14.34
N PHE A 38 15.93 5.19 -14.38
CA PHE A 38 16.89 5.23 -13.28
C PHE A 38 18.17 5.89 -13.78
N VAL A 39 18.59 6.96 -13.14
CA VAL A 39 19.77 7.74 -13.54
C VAL A 39 20.64 7.98 -12.30
N ILE A 40 21.95 7.66 -12.36
CA ILE A 40 22.92 7.92 -11.31
C ILE A 40 24.03 8.77 -11.89
N ASP A 41 24.27 9.96 -11.33
CA ASP A 41 25.28 10.93 -11.79
C ASP A 41 25.21 11.18 -13.31
N GLY A 42 23.99 11.28 -13.85
CA GLY A 42 23.73 11.50 -15.28
C GLY A 42 23.83 10.25 -16.17
N THR A 43 24.18 9.10 -15.63
CA THR A 43 24.26 7.84 -16.37
C THR A 43 22.98 7.01 -16.14
N ALA A 44 22.35 6.58 -17.24
CA ALA A 44 21.15 5.74 -17.16
C ALA A 44 21.51 4.30 -16.77
N PHE A 45 20.65 3.69 -15.95
CA PHE A 45 20.73 2.29 -15.53
C PHE A 45 19.49 1.53 -15.97
N GLU A 46 19.67 0.26 -16.29
CA GLU A 46 18.57 -0.67 -16.54
C GLU A 46 18.36 -1.53 -15.29
N ALA A 47 17.12 -1.61 -14.82
CA ALA A 47 16.72 -2.47 -13.74
C ALA A 47 16.22 -3.81 -14.27
N GLN A 48 16.47 -4.88 -13.55
CA GLN A 48 15.77 -6.15 -13.78
C GLN A 48 14.36 -6.03 -13.20
N GLU A 49 13.33 -6.20 -14.04
CA GLU A 49 11.96 -6.30 -13.57
C GLU A 49 11.65 -7.75 -13.14
N LEU A 50 11.05 -7.89 -11.97
CA LEU A 50 10.48 -9.12 -11.45
C LEU A 50 9.00 -8.88 -11.13
N VAL A 51 8.15 -9.85 -11.45
CA VAL A 51 6.72 -9.79 -11.14
C VAL A 51 6.40 -10.87 -10.13
N ASP A 52 5.76 -10.48 -9.02
CA ASP A 52 5.35 -11.42 -8.00
C ASP A 52 3.98 -12.08 -8.31
N ARG A 53 3.53 -12.97 -7.42
CA ARG A 53 2.25 -13.68 -7.58
C ARG A 53 1.00 -12.79 -7.53
N HIS A 54 1.14 -11.54 -7.08
CA HIS A 54 0.08 -10.54 -6.99
C HIS A 54 0.14 -9.49 -8.08
N GLY A 55 1.03 -9.68 -9.07
CA GLY A 55 1.26 -8.71 -10.13
C GLY A 55 2.10 -7.50 -9.69
N SER A 56 2.65 -7.49 -8.46
CA SER A 56 3.56 -6.42 -8.04
C SER A 56 4.84 -6.45 -8.87
N ARG A 57 5.24 -5.30 -9.41
CA ARG A 57 6.39 -5.16 -10.30
C ARG A 57 7.56 -4.57 -9.51
N LEU A 58 8.61 -5.37 -9.34
CA LEU A 58 9.81 -5.04 -8.57
C LEU A 58 10.97 -4.79 -9.53
N HIS A 59 11.58 -3.60 -9.44
CA HIS A 59 12.72 -3.22 -10.26
C HIS A 59 13.99 -3.25 -9.41
N GLN A 60 14.90 -4.19 -9.68
CA GLN A 60 16.10 -4.39 -8.88
C GLN A 60 17.38 -4.19 -9.68
N PHE A 61 18.40 -3.63 -9.02
CA PHE A 61 19.77 -3.50 -9.51
C PHE A 61 20.74 -3.16 -8.38
N ALA A 62 22.04 -3.35 -8.63
CA ALA A 62 23.10 -2.89 -7.74
C ALA A 62 23.71 -1.59 -8.28
N ALA A 63 24.03 -0.67 -7.37
CA ALA A 63 24.65 0.62 -7.73
C ALA A 63 25.66 1.07 -6.67
N GLY A 64 26.71 1.74 -7.13
CA GLY A 64 27.69 2.43 -6.28
C GLY A 64 27.16 3.74 -5.71
N PRO A 65 28.00 4.45 -4.91
CA PRO A 65 27.63 5.75 -4.36
C PRO A 65 27.40 6.78 -5.47
N GLY A 66 26.46 7.70 -5.24
CA GLY A 66 26.14 8.77 -6.21
C GLY A 66 24.76 9.37 -5.96
N SER A 67 24.46 10.45 -6.69
CA SER A 67 23.14 11.08 -6.69
C SER A 67 22.24 10.41 -7.72
N MET A 68 21.13 9.86 -7.24
CA MET A 68 20.21 9.07 -8.06
C MET A 68 18.88 9.78 -8.25
N LEU A 69 18.40 9.75 -9.50
CA LEU A 69 17.07 10.16 -9.91
C LEU A 69 16.30 8.95 -10.40
N VAL A 70 15.11 8.73 -9.85
CA VAL A 70 14.15 7.71 -10.28
C VAL A 70 12.87 8.40 -10.71
N GLU A 71 12.38 8.10 -11.90
CA GLU A 71 11.15 8.65 -12.43
C GLU A 71 10.27 7.53 -13.00
N TYR A 72 9.00 7.58 -12.66
CA TYR A 72 7.96 6.71 -13.19
C TYR A 72 6.76 7.53 -13.65
N SER A 73 6.16 7.15 -14.76
CA SER A 73 4.89 7.69 -15.22
C SER A 73 4.11 6.65 -16.01
N ALA A 74 2.79 6.63 -15.82
CA ALA A 74 1.90 5.75 -16.57
C ALA A 74 0.52 6.37 -16.77
N THR A 75 -0.13 5.98 -17.86
CA THR A 75 -1.56 6.23 -18.09
C THR A 75 -2.26 4.88 -18.21
N VAL A 76 -3.30 4.69 -17.40
CA VAL A 76 -4.08 3.45 -17.30
C VAL A 76 -5.51 3.71 -17.76
N ASP A 77 -5.99 2.91 -18.68
CA ASP A 77 -7.35 2.97 -19.20
C ASP A 77 -8.25 1.90 -18.57
N GLY A 78 -9.47 2.29 -18.21
CA GLY A 78 -10.46 1.39 -17.63
C GLY A 78 -10.11 0.97 -16.20
N ARG A 79 -10.58 -0.20 -15.82
CA ARG A 79 -10.28 -0.88 -14.55
C ARG A 79 -9.82 -2.30 -14.87
N ALA A 80 -8.85 -2.81 -14.14
CA ALA A 80 -8.50 -4.21 -14.19
C ALA A 80 -9.61 -5.08 -13.54
N ASP A 81 -9.58 -6.36 -13.79
CA ASP A 81 -10.41 -7.31 -13.05
C ASP A 81 -10.00 -7.33 -11.57
N ALA A 82 -10.96 -7.59 -10.71
CA ALA A 82 -10.68 -7.75 -9.29
C ALA A 82 -9.68 -8.89 -9.07
N ALA A 83 -8.74 -8.69 -8.14
CA ALA A 83 -7.74 -9.71 -7.83
C ALA A 83 -8.42 -11.02 -7.40
N PRO A 84 -8.08 -12.17 -8.01
CA PRO A 84 -8.65 -13.45 -7.61
C PRO A 84 -8.20 -13.83 -6.20
N ALA A 85 -9.02 -14.61 -5.50
CA ALA A 85 -8.60 -15.28 -4.28
C ALA A 85 -7.85 -16.58 -4.62
N ASP A 86 -6.83 -16.88 -3.83
CA ASP A 86 -5.99 -18.08 -3.94
C ASP A 86 -6.19 -18.94 -2.68
N ASP A 87 -6.11 -20.26 -2.80
CA ASP A 87 -6.24 -21.19 -1.68
C ASP A 87 -5.17 -20.97 -0.58
N LEU A 88 -4.04 -20.36 -0.92
CA LEU A 88 -3.00 -19.99 0.04
C LEU A 88 -3.32 -18.70 0.81
N ASP A 89 -4.22 -17.87 0.32
CA ASP A 89 -4.51 -16.56 0.91
C ASP A 89 -4.98 -16.66 2.37
N PRO A 90 -5.93 -17.55 2.74
CA PRO A 90 -6.29 -17.73 4.15
C PRO A 90 -5.10 -18.16 5.02
N ILE A 91 -4.22 -18.99 4.47
CA ILE A 91 -3.04 -19.48 5.20
C ILE A 91 -2.05 -18.36 5.45
N ILE A 92 -1.81 -17.49 4.46
CA ILE A 92 -0.80 -16.43 4.53
C ILE A 92 -1.35 -15.21 5.29
N TYR A 93 -2.57 -14.79 4.96
CA TYR A 93 -3.13 -13.51 5.39
C TYR A 93 -3.97 -13.57 6.67
N LEU A 94 -4.02 -14.73 7.35
CA LEU A 94 -4.49 -14.86 8.74
C LEU A 94 -3.35 -14.77 9.75
N ARG A 95 -2.08 -14.96 9.31
CA ARG A 95 -0.93 -14.99 10.22
C ARG A 95 -0.57 -13.57 10.69
N PRO A 96 -0.11 -13.41 11.96
CA PRO A 96 0.58 -12.19 12.36
C PRO A 96 1.78 -11.93 11.44
N SER A 97 2.12 -10.66 11.25
CA SER A 97 3.28 -10.26 10.47
C SER A 97 4.04 -9.13 11.15
N ARG A 98 5.16 -8.66 10.57
CA ARG A 98 6.09 -7.75 11.25
C ARG A 98 5.41 -6.52 11.86
N TYR A 99 4.42 -5.95 11.17
CA TYR A 99 3.72 -4.74 11.58
C TYR A 99 2.25 -4.95 11.92
N CYS A 100 1.73 -6.17 11.73
CA CYS A 100 0.34 -6.53 11.99
C CYS A 100 0.31 -7.63 13.07
N GLU A 101 0.47 -7.22 14.34
CA GLU A 101 0.52 -8.10 15.52
C GLU A 101 -0.90 -8.53 15.94
N SER A 102 -1.57 -9.33 15.08
CA SER A 102 -2.97 -9.72 15.26
C SER A 102 -3.20 -10.56 16.51
N ASP A 103 -2.24 -11.35 16.93
CA ASP A 103 -2.25 -12.11 18.17
C ASP A 103 -2.31 -11.18 19.41
N SER A 104 -1.55 -10.08 19.41
CA SER A 104 -1.55 -9.09 20.48
C SER A 104 -2.87 -8.31 20.57
N LEU A 105 -3.56 -8.11 19.44
CA LEU A 105 -4.82 -7.36 19.36
C LEU A 105 -6.08 -8.22 19.49
N LEU A 106 -5.94 -9.54 19.59
CA LEU A 106 -7.07 -10.48 19.69
C LEU A 106 -8.07 -10.13 20.82
N PRO A 107 -7.64 -9.80 22.08
CA PRO A 107 -8.59 -9.44 23.12
C PRO A 107 -9.40 -8.19 22.78
N THR A 108 -8.74 -7.16 22.21
CA THR A 108 -9.39 -5.91 21.79
C THR A 108 -10.38 -6.18 20.66
N ALA A 109 -9.96 -6.91 19.61
CA ALA A 109 -10.81 -7.21 18.48
C ALA A 109 -12.08 -8.00 18.88
N ARG A 110 -11.94 -9.02 19.71
CA ARG A 110 -13.08 -9.82 20.20
C ARG A 110 -14.04 -9.03 21.08
N TYR A 111 -13.53 -8.08 21.87
CA TYR A 111 -14.39 -7.24 22.71
C TYR A 111 -15.16 -6.20 21.89
N GLU A 112 -14.46 -5.49 21.00
CA GLU A 112 -15.03 -4.35 20.27
C GLU A 112 -15.99 -4.80 19.13
N PHE A 113 -15.77 -5.98 18.53
CA PHE A 113 -16.51 -6.45 17.37
C PHE A 113 -17.29 -7.75 17.61
N ALA A 114 -17.65 -8.03 18.87
CA ALA A 114 -18.37 -9.24 19.22
C ALA A 114 -19.68 -9.41 18.41
N GLY A 115 -19.86 -10.57 17.79
CA GLY A 115 -21.08 -10.91 17.06
C GLY A 115 -21.17 -10.32 15.64
N LEU A 116 -20.16 -9.56 15.18
CA LEU A 116 -20.09 -9.06 13.81
C LEU A 116 -19.34 -10.02 12.90
N SER A 117 -19.74 -10.08 11.64
CA SER A 117 -19.09 -10.88 10.61
C SER A 117 -19.31 -10.26 9.22
N GLY A 118 -18.61 -10.77 8.20
CA GLY A 118 -18.80 -10.34 6.82
C GLY A 118 -18.61 -8.82 6.63
N HIS A 119 -19.47 -8.23 5.82
CA HIS A 119 -19.37 -6.81 5.46
C HIS A 119 -19.65 -5.85 6.63
N ASP A 120 -20.53 -6.24 7.57
CA ASP A 120 -20.81 -5.45 8.77
C ASP A 120 -19.56 -5.31 9.64
N LEU A 121 -18.75 -6.39 9.73
CA LEU A 121 -17.47 -6.35 10.41
C LEU A 121 -16.48 -5.40 9.73
N LEU A 122 -16.37 -5.44 8.39
CA LEU A 122 -15.48 -4.54 7.65
C LEU A 122 -15.86 -3.07 7.91
N THR A 123 -17.14 -2.76 7.84
CA THR A 123 -17.65 -1.41 8.12
C THR A 123 -17.35 -1.00 9.56
N ALA A 124 -17.61 -1.86 10.52
CA ALA A 124 -17.38 -1.57 11.94
C ALA A 124 -15.89 -1.33 12.23
N VAL A 125 -14.99 -2.17 11.71
CA VAL A 125 -13.53 -2.00 11.87
C VAL A 125 -13.07 -0.70 11.23
N THR A 126 -13.54 -0.37 10.02
CA THR A 126 -13.21 0.87 9.33
C THR A 126 -13.59 2.10 10.17
N LEU A 127 -14.82 2.14 10.66
CA LEU A 127 -15.35 3.23 11.48
C LEU A 127 -14.60 3.35 12.80
N TRP A 128 -14.36 2.21 13.46
CA TRP A 128 -13.68 2.15 14.75
C TRP A 128 -12.24 2.67 14.67
N VAL A 129 -11.49 2.28 13.62
CA VAL A 129 -10.12 2.77 13.41
C VAL A 129 -10.13 4.25 13.08
N TRP A 130 -11.02 4.69 12.18
CA TRP A 130 -11.16 6.11 11.80
C TRP A 130 -11.46 7.01 13.02
N ASP A 131 -12.36 6.58 13.90
CA ASP A 131 -12.78 7.34 15.09
C ASP A 131 -11.68 7.42 16.17
N ARG A 132 -10.81 6.42 16.22
CA ARG A 132 -9.79 6.31 17.27
C ARG A 132 -8.43 6.85 16.92
N LEU A 133 -8.16 7.09 15.67
CA LEU A 133 -6.85 7.60 15.23
C LEU A 133 -6.97 9.01 14.67
N SER A 134 -5.95 9.83 14.92
CA SER A 134 -5.73 11.10 14.24
C SER A 134 -4.68 10.92 13.14
N TYR A 135 -4.96 11.37 11.93
CA TYR A 135 -4.01 11.36 10.83
C TYR A 135 -3.00 12.51 11.03
N VAL A 136 -1.75 12.18 11.34
CA VAL A 136 -0.71 13.18 11.65
C VAL A 136 0.56 12.83 10.88
N PRO A 137 0.88 13.54 9.78
CA PRO A 137 2.13 13.34 9.04
C PRO A 137 3.35 13.48 9.96
N GLY A 138 4.33 12.60 9.78
CA GLY A 138 5.56 12.61 10.58
C GLY A 138 5.45 12.10 12.02
N SER A 139 4.28 11.61 12.44
CA SER A 139 4.08 11.10 13.82
C SER A 139 4.48 9.65 14.03
N SER A 140 4.82 8.94 12.96
CA SER A 140 5.05 7.49 12.93
C SER A 140 6.48 7.19 12.50
N LEU A 141 7.08 6.18 13.13
CA LEU A 141 8.37 5.62 12.74
C LEU A 141 8.17 4.47 11.74
N VAL A 142 9.17 4.21 10.94
CA VAL A 142 9.17 3.07 10.00
C VAL A 142 9.07 1.71 10.68
N THR A 143 9.32 1.66 11.98
CA THR A 143 9.28 0.46 12.83
C THR A 143 7.97 0.29 13.58
N ASP A 144 7.05 1.25 13.51
CA ASP A 144 5.78 1.20 14.25
C ASP A 144 4.82 0.18 13.64
N GLY A 145 4.27 -0.70 14.48
CA GLY A 145 3.26 -1.68 14.12
C GLY A 145 1.86 -1.30 14.65
N ALA A 146 0.89 -2.17 14.43
CA ALA A 146 -0.52 -1.97 14.77
C ALA A 146 -0.74 -1.71 16.25
N SER A 147 -0.07 -2.46 17.12
CA SER A 147 -0.15 -2.29 18.58
C SER A 147 0.34 -0.91 19.02
N ARG A 148 1.46 -0.45 18.46
CA ARG A 148 2.01 0.88 18.74
C ARG A 148 1.07 1.98 18.27
N THR A 149 0.53 1.85 17.06
CA THR A 149 -0.44 2.78 16.47
C THR A 149 -1.69 2.92 17.36
N LEU A 150 -2.25 1.80 17.80
CA LEU A 150 -3.41 1.81 18.70
C LEU A 150 -3.12 2.57 20.00
N MET A 151 -1.95 2.37 20.60
CA MET A 151 -1.55 3.08 21.83
C MET A 151 -1.31 4.57 21.60
N ALA A 152 -0.67 4.92 20.49
CA ALA A 152 -0.33 6.30 20.15
C ALA A 152 -1.54 7.14 19.70
N ARG A 153 -2.63 6.50 19.25
CA ARG A 153 -3.86 7.16 18.74
C ARG A 153 -3.60 8.11 17.57
N ARG A 154 -2.52 7.93 16.84
CA ARG A 154 -2.14 8.73 15.67
C ARG A 154 -1.22 7.94 14.75
N GLY A 155 -1.22 8.30 13.49
CA GLY A 155 -0.39 7.67 12.47
C GLY A 155 -0.64 8.24 11.08
N VAL A 156 -0.10 7.58 10.07
CA VAL A 156 -0.33 7.85 8.65
C VAL A 156 -1.04 6.64 7.99
N CYS A 157 -1.30 6.69 6.68
CA CYS A 157 -2.05 5.65 5.96
C CYS A 157 -1.56 4.23 6.24
N ARG A 158 -0.24 4.03 6.26
CA ARG A 158 0.41 2.75 6.61
C ARG A 158 -0.04 2.24 7.99
N ASP A 159 -0.06 3.12 8.98
CA ASP A 159 -0.39 2.75 10.36
C ASP A 159 -1.87 2.41 10.51
N TYR A 160 -2.75 3.15 9.83
CA TYR A 160 -4.18 2.84 9.73
C TYR A 160 -4.41 1.46 9.11
N ALA A 161 -3.75 1.17 7.97
CA ALA A 161 -3.85 -0.10 7.30
C ALA A 161 -3.33 -1.26 8.17
N HIS A 162 -2.18 -1.09 8.86
CA HIS A 162 -1.68 -2.09 9.81
C HIS A 162 -2.68 -2.42 10.91
N LEU A 163 -3.30 -1.39 11.51
CA LEU A 163 -4.28 -1.61 12.58
C LEU A 163 -5.54 -2.31 12.05
N VAL A 164 -6.07 -1.91 10.90
CA VAL A 164 -7.19 -2.59 10.24
C VAL A 164 -6.88 -4.06 9.98
N ILE A 165 -5.73 -4.35 9.35
CA ILE A 165 -5.30 -5.71 9.02
C ILE A 165 -5.15 -6.56 10.29
N ALA A 166 -4.51 -6.03 11.32
CA ALA A 166 -4.29 -6.77 12.56
C ALA A 166 -5.62 -7.11 13.28
N LEU A 167 -6.58 -6.17 13.31
CA LEU A 167 -7.91 -6.41 13.89
C LEU A 167 -8.71 -7.45 13.08
N LEU A 168 -8.69 -7.37 11.75
CA LEU A 168 -9.40 -8.33 10.88
C LEU A 168 -8.82 -9.73 11.00
N ARG A 169 -7.49 -9.87 10.97
CA ARG A 169 -6.81 -11.17 11.17
C ARG A 169 -7.08 -11.76 12.55
N ALA A 170 -7.17 -10.93 13.58
CA ALA A 170 -7.52 -11.35 14.93
C ALA A 170 -8.95 -11.91 15.03
N LEU A 171 -9.81 -11.61 14.05
CA LEU A 171 -11.19 -12.08 13.92
C LEU A 171 -11.36 -13.10 12.80
N ASP A 172 -10.28 -13.79 12.43
CA ASP A 172 -10.25 -14.84 11.43
C ASP A 172 -10.65 -14.38 10.01
N VAL A 173 -10.51 -13.08 9.70
CA VAL A 173 -10.69 -12.54 8.35
C VAL A 173 -9.33 -12.36 7.69
N PRO A 174 -9.04 -13.06 6.58
CA PRO A 174 -7.81 -12.87 5.84
C PRO A 174 -7.71 -11.42 5.35
N ALA A 175 -6.62 -10.74 5.68
CA ALA A 175 -6.42 -9.35 5.32
C ALA A 175 -4.97 -9.08 4.89
N ARG A 176 -4.79 -8.23 3.86
CA ARG A 176 -3.49 -7.91 3.26
C ARG A 176 -3.34 -6.41 3.04
N MET A 177 -2.12 -5.96 2.88
CA MET A 177 -1.81 -4.56 2.63
C MET A 177 -1.58 -4.32 1.13
N VAL A 178 -2.05 -3.19 0.64
CA VAL A 178 -1.86 -2.79 -0.75
C VAL A 178 -1.32 -1.36 -0.79
N ALA A 179 -0.20 -1.17 -1.50
CA ALA A 179 0.24 0.15 -1.91
C ALA A 179 -0.50 0.57 -3.18
N VAL A 180 -0.92 1.82 -3.22
CA VAL A 180 -1.70 2.36 -4.34
C VAL A 180 -1.29 3.78 -4.70
N TYR A 181 -1.48 4.15 -5.97
CA TYR A 181 -1.70 5.53 -6.36
C TYR A 181 -3.16 5.89 -6.08
N ALA A 182 -3.40 7.03 -5.44
CA ALA A 182 -4.72 7.43 -4.95
C ALA A 182 -5.15 8.79 -5.51
N PRO A 183 -5.80 8.84 -6.69
CA PRO A 183 -6.37 10.09 -7.19
C PRO A 183 -7.33 10.72 -6.18
N GLY A 184 -7.15 12.03 -5.93
CA GLY A 184 -7.93 12.77 -4.93
C GLY A 184 -7.27 12.88 -3.56
N LEU A 185 -6.19 12.15 -3.28
CA LEU A 185 -5.41 12.31 -2.05
C LEU A 185 -4.77 13.71 -1.99
N SER A 186 -4.84 14.36 -0.84
CA SER A 186 -4.21 15.68 -0.62
C SER A 186 -3.59 15.79 0.77
N PRO A 187 -2.27 16.15 0.88
CA PRO A 187 -1.30 16.23 -0.22
C PRO A 187 -1.10 14.88 -0.91
N MET A 188 -0.72 14.90 -2.20
CA MET A 188 -0.48 13.66 -2.94
C MET A 188 0.78 12.94 -2.45
N ASP A 189 0.65 11.63 -2.26
CA ASP A 189 1.72 10.73 -1.82
C ASP A 189 1.35 9.30 -2.25
N PHE A 190 2.28 8.36 -2.12
CA PHE A 190 1.92 6.95 -2.10
C PHE A 190 0.94 6.69 -0.96
N HIS A 191 -0.08 5.89 -1.25
CA HIS A 191 -1.08 5.55 -0.25
C HIS A 191 -1.07 4.06 0.06
N ALA A 192 -1.48 3.72 1.27
CA ALA A 192 -1.56 2.34 1.72
C ALA A 192 -2.95 2.06 2.28
N VAL A 193 -3.55 0.97 1.81
CA VAL A 193 -4.87 0.52 2.24
C VAL A 193 -4.82 -0.96 2.63
N ALA A 194 -5.84 -1.42 3.35
CA ALA A 194 -6.06 -2.84 3.56
C ALA A 194 -7.00 -3.40 2.49
N GLU A 195 -6.85 -4.68 2.18
CA GLU A 195 -7.87 -5.52 1.56
C GLU A 195 -8.22 -6.67 2.48
N ALA A 196 -9.51 -6.98 2.61
CA ALA A 196 -10.05 -8.09 3.37
C ALA A 196 -10.75 -9.09 2.47
N ASN A 197 -10.54 -10.39 2.70
CA ASN A 197 -11.22 -11.44 1.95
C ASN A 197 -12.51 -11.85 2.67
N ILE A 198 -13.64 -11.60 2.02
CA ILE A 198 -14.96 -12.07 2.45
C ILE A 198 -15.56 -12.84 1.29
N ASP A 199 -15.98 -14.06 1.57
CA ASP A 199 -16.64 -14.98 0.61
C ASP A 199 -15.82 -15.19 -0.68
N GLY A 200 -14.48 -15.26 -0.55
CA GLY A 200 -13.58 -15.47 -1.68
C GLY A 200 -13.33 -14.23 -2.54
N GLN A 201 -13.71 -13.05 -2.07
CA GLN A 201 -13.49 -11.78 -2.76
C GLN A 201 -12.71 -10.79 -1.90
N TRP A 202 -11.81 -10.02 -2.53
CA TRP A 202 -11.01 -9.00 -1.88
C TRP A 202 -11.69 -7.63 -1.91
N TRP A 203 -11.94 -7.05 -0.74
CA TRP A 203 -12.60 -5.76 -0.56
C TRP A 203 -11.66 -4.74 0.06
N VAL A 204 -11.61 -3.54 -0.52
CA VAL A 204 -10.78 -2.45 0.01
C VAL A 204 -11.34 -1.92 1.31
N VAL A 205 -10.48 -1.81 2.30
CA VAL A 205 -10.77 -1.22 3.61
C VAL A 205 -9.79 -0.07 3.83
N ASP A 206 -10.24 1.16 3.61
CA ASP A 206 -9.47 2.38 3.88
C ASP A 206 -10.09 3.18 5.01
N ALA A 207 -9.53 3.03 6.21
CA ALA A 207 -9.97 3.76 7.39
C ALA A 207 -9.49 5.21 7.42
N THR A 208 -8.64 5.65 6.50
CA THR A 208 -8.22 7.06 6.40
C THR A 208 -9.26 7.92 5.71
N ARG A 209 -9.99 7.38 4.73
CA ARG A 209 -11.00 8.07 3.90
C ARG A 209 -10.46 9.31 3.19
N LEU A 210 -9.18 9.31 2.82
CA LEU A 210 -8.52 10.47 2.24
C LEU A 210 -8.67 10.57 0.72
N ALA A 211 -9.04 9.46 0.06
CA ALA A 211 -9.24 9.41 -1.39
C ALA A 211 -10.32 8.40 -1.77
N PRO A 212 -11.04 8.60 -2.90
CA PRO A 212 -12.02 7.64 -3.39
C PRO A 212 -11.38 6.30 -3.77
N ARG A 213 -11.85 5.21 -3.16
CA ARG A 213 -11.31 3.85 -3.38
C ARG A 213 -11.49 3.36 -4.81
N GLN A 214 -12.53 3.81 -5.50
CA GLN A 214 -12.88 3.41 -6.87
C GLN A 214 -11.84 3.84 -7.92
N SER A 215 -11.07 4.91 -7.63
CA SER A 215 -10.05 5.46 -8.54
C SER A 215 -8.63 5.00 -8.22
N MET A 216 -8.42 4.28 -7.12
CA MET A 216 -7.10 3.81 -6.72
C MET A 216 -6.51 2.82 -7.72
N LEU A 217 -5.20 2.90 -7.94
CA LEU A 217 -4.41 1.99 -8.78
C LEU A 217 -3.44 1.20 -7.92
N ARG A 218 -3.50 -0.11 -8.01
CA ARG A 218 -2.58 -1.02 -7.30
C ARG A 218 -1.15 -0.83 -7.77
N ILE A 219 -0.22 -0.80 -6.82
CA ILE A 219 1.23 -0.85 -7.04
C ILE A 219 1.73 -2.23 -6.60
N SER A 220 1.54 -2.56 -5.32
CA SER A 220 2.02 -3.82 -4.74
C SER A 220 1.10 -4.33 -3.64
N THR A 221 1.17 -5.64 -3.40
CA THR A 221 0.35 -6.35 -2.42
C THR A 221 1.24 -7.21 -1.53
N GLY A 222 0.98 -7.22 -0.23
CA GLY A 222 1.75 -8.01 0.72
C GLY A 222 1.09 -8.16 2.08
N ARG A 223 1.79 -8.76 3.04
CA ARG A 223 1.26 -9.00 4.39
C ARG A 223 1.15 -7.73 5.22
N ASP A 224 2.13 -6.83 5.05
CA ASP A 224 2.23 -5.53 5.70
C ASP A 224 3.24 -4.64 4.94
N ALA A 225 3.65 -3.51 5.52
CA ALA A 225 4.56 -2.56 4.87
C ALA A 225 5.95 -3.12 4.55
N ALA A 226 6.38 -4.22 5.16
CA ALA A 226 7.66 -4.85 4.81
C ALA A 226 7.63 -5.44 3.39
N ASP A 227 6.47 -5.93 2.96
CA ASP A 227 6.32 -6.57 1.65
C ASP A 227 5.98 -5.55 0.53
N ILE A 228 5.48 -4.34 0.87
CA ILE A 228 5.01 -3.34 -0.11
C ILE A 228 5.83 -2.04 -0.12
N ALA A 229 7.02 -2.04 0.48
CA ALA A 229 7.87 -0.85 0.51
C ALA A 229 8.20 -0.37 -0.91
N PHE A 230 7.98 0.92 -1.19
CA PHE A 230 8.28 1.51 -2.51
C PHE A 230 9.77 1.53 -2.84
N LEU A 231 10.62 1.48 -1.81
CA LEU A 231 12.08 1.40 -1.89
C LEU A 231 12.61 0.53 -0.76
N THR A 232 13.43 -0.45 -1.13
CA THR A 232 14.24 -1.25 -0.21
C THR A 232 15.69 -1.17 -0.64
N ASN A 233 16.60 -0.97 0.32
CA ASN A 233 18.03 -0.99 0.07
C ASN A 233 18.74 -1.90 1.07
N HIS A 234 19.85 -2.50 0.62
CA HIS A 234 20.75 -3.31 1.42
C HIS A 234 22.17 -2.83 1.25
N ARG A 235 23.04 -3.15 2.20
CA ARG A 235 24.49 -2.92 2.32
C ARG A 235 24.84 -1.53 2.79
N ALA A 236 24.46 -0.45 2.07
CA ALA A 236 24.85 0.91 2.44
C ALA A 236 23.63 1.77 2.78
N ASP A 237 23.86 2.85 3.51
CA ASP A 237 22.84 3.86 3.79
C ASP A 237 22.53 4.68 2.54
N LEU A 238 21.30 5.15 2.45
CA LEU A 238 20.86 6.13 1.48
C LEU A 238 20.08 7.26 2.15
N ILE A 239 20.00 8.40 1.49
CA ILE A 239 19.17 9.53 1.90
C ILE A 239 18.14 9.77 0.81
N LEU A 240 16.86 9.75 1.17
CA LEU A 240 15.76 10.18 0.31
C LEU A 240 15.62 11.71 0.47
N ASN A 241 16.08 12.46 -0.53
CA ASN A 241 16.08 13.92 -0.51
C ASN A 241 14.73 14.50 -0.94
N ARG A 242 14.07 13.85 -1.90
CA ARG A 242 12.79 14.29 -2.46
C ARG A 242 11.95 13.10 -2.89
N LEU A 243 10.65 13.19 -2.61
CA LEU A 243 9.63 12.29 -3.12
C LEU A 243 8.46 13.14 -3.60
N GLU A 244 8.09 12.97 -4.86
CA GLU A 244 6.90 13.59 -5.45
C GLU A 244 6.05 12.48 -6.06
N VAL A 245 4.75 12.51 -5.78
CA VAL A 245 3.78 11.58 -6.32
C VAL A 245 2.61 12.37 -6.89
N LEU A 246 2.15 12.00 -8.07
CA LEU A 246 0.96 12.55 -8.71
C LEU A 246 0.04 11.40 -9.13
N ALA A 247 -1.25 11.55 -8.84
CA ALA A 247 -2.28 10.64 -9.28
C ALA A 247 -3.54 11.43 -9.65
N ILE A 248 -3.93 11.39 -10.90
CA ILE A 248 -5.10 12.09 -11.44
C ILE A 248 -6.02 11.10 -12.14
N VAL A 249 -7.30 11.40 -12.14
CA VAL A 249 -8.34 10.68 -12.87
C VAL A 249 -9.19 11.69 -13.65
N ASP A 250 -9.68 11.28 -14.82
CA ASP A 250 -10.51 12.09 -15.70
C ASP A 250 -11.78 12.63 -14.99
N GLU A 251 -12.41 11.81 -14.16
CA GLU A 251 -13.54 12.17 -13.32
C GLU A 251 -13.37 11.54 -11.94
N LEU A 252 -13.23 12.39 -10.90
CA LEU A 252 -13.05 11.92 -9.54
C LEU A 252 -14.38 11.37 -8.99
N PRO A 253 -14.47 10.06 -8.68
CA PRO A 253 -15.70 9.48 -8.17
C PRO A 253 -16.00 9.94 -6.74
N THR A 254 -17.28 9.92 -6.37
CA THR A 254 -17.69 10.03 -4.97
C THR A 254 -17.57 8.66 -4.31
N ASP A 255 -16.94 8.60 -3.14
CA ASP A 255 -16.84 7.37 -2.37
C ASP A 255 -17.82 7.38 -1.19
N ASP A 256 -18.58 6.31 -1.07
CA ASP A 256 -19.40 6.00 0.10
C ASP A 256 -18.69 4.89 0.89
N SER A 257 -18.23 5.21 2.09
CA SER A 257 -17.48 4.28 2.95
C SER A 257 -18.29 3.03 3.35
N GLN A 258 -19.61 3.02 3.15
CA GLN A 258 -20.47 1.85 3.40
C GLN A 258 -20.57 0.92 2.17
N GLN A 259 -20.19 1.40 1.00
CA GLN A 259 -20.15 0.57 -0.20
C GLN A 259 -18.90 -0.30 -0.22
N LEU A 260 -19.08 -1.51 -0.73
CA LEU A 260 -17.98 -2.42 -0.99
C LEU A 260 -17.30 -2.05 -2.30
N VAL A 261 -15.99 -1.93 -2.27
CA VAL A 261 -15.17 -1.59 -3.44
C VAL A 261 -14.05 -2.60 -3.57
N GLN A 262 -13.85 -3.10 -4.79
CA GLN A 262 -12.67 -3.90 -5.16
C GLN A 262 -11.69 -3.01 -5.93
N LEU A 263 -10.40 -3.20 -5.74
CA LEU A 263 -9.38 -2.59 -6.60
C LEU A 263 -9.38 -3.26 -7.98
N GLY A 264 -9.27 -2.41 -9.02
CA GLY A 264 -9.19 -2.87 -10.39
C GLY A 264 -8.72 -1.79 -11.35
#